data_5721e9d3d32535a90f81c8df30a533de
#
_entry.id   5721e9d3d32535a90f81c8df30a533de
#
_cell.length_a   1.000
_cell.length_b   1.000
_cell.length_c   1.000
_cell.angle_alpha   90.00
_cell.angle_beta   90.00
_cell.angle_gamma   90.00
#
_symmetry.space_group_name_H-M   'P 1'
#
loop_
_entity.id
_entity.type
_entity.pdbx_description
1 polymer ?
#
loop_
_entity_poly.entity_id
_entity_poly.type
_entity_poly.pdbx_seq_one_letter_code
_entity_poly.pdbx_strand_id
1 'polypeptide(L)' 'MQTLLELGNVVAQKRRALGLKQGEVANRAGIPQATLSRFELGKTAEFGSRKLLAVLSVLGLEIDYVLTNSAGSLD' A
#
# COMPACT_ATOMS: atom_id res chain seq x y z
N MET A 1 11.35 -7.55 7.18
CA MET A 1 10.11 -6.96 7.72
C MET A 1 9.67 -5.80 6.84
N GLN A 2 8.42 -5.78 6.47
CA GLN A 2 7.90 -4.70 5.65
C GLN A 2 7.59 -3.46 6.49
N THR A 3 7.79 -2.30 5.90
CA THR A 3 7.44 -1.01 6.52
C THR A 3 6.39 -0.32 5.67
N LEU A 4 5.78 0.73 6.20
CA LEU A 4 4.84 1.54 5.42
C LEU A 4 5.54 2.18 4.21
N LEU A 5 6.79 2.56 4.37
CA LEU A 5 7.58 3.10 3.26
C LEU A 5 7.69 2.08 2.13
N GLU A 6 8.04 0.84 2.47
CA GLU A 6 8.15 -0.23 1.49
C GLU A 6 6.82 -0.53 0.81
N LEU A 7 5.75 -0.58 1.60
CA LEU A 7 4.40 -0.79 1.06
C LEU A 7 4.01 0.33 0.11
N GLY A 8 4.30 1.57 0.47
CA GLY A 8 4.04 2.71 -0.40
C GLY A 8 4.78 2.60 -1.73
N ASN A 9 6.02 2.17 -1.68
CA ASN A 9 6.82 1.97 -2.90
C ASN A 9 6.22 0.86 -3.78
N VAL A 10 5.80 -0.24 -3.18
CA VAL A 10 5.16 -1.34 -3.91
C VAL A 10 3.87 -0.87 -4.57
N VAL A 11 3.06 -0.12 -3.86
CA VAL A 11 1.82 0.43 -4.40
C VAL A 11 2.11 1.34 -5.58
N ALA A 12 3.09 2.23 -5.46
CA ALA A 12 3.45 3.14 -6.53
C ALA A 12 3.94 2.37 -7.77
N GLN A 13 4.77 1.36 -7.58
CA GLN A 13 5.29 0.56 -8.68
C GLN A 13 4.17 -0.20 -9.38
N LYS A 14 3.27 -0.83 -8.63
CA LYS A 14 2.17 -1.59 -9.19
C LYS A 14 1.21 -0.67 -9.94
N ARG A 15 0.91 0.50 -9.35
CA ARG A 15 0.07 1.49 -9.99
C ARG A 15 0.62 1.90 -11.36
N ARG A 16 1.92 2.22 -11.39
CA ARG A 16 2.58 2.64 -12.65
C ARG A 16 2.61 1.51 -13.66
N ALA A 17 2.87 0.29 -13.20
CA ALA A 17 2.89 -0.87 -14.07
C ALA A 17 1.53 -1.11 -14.73
N LEU A 18 0.45 -0.77 -14.05
CA LEU A 18 -0.91 -0.87 -14.60
C LEU A 18 -1.30 0.35 -15.43
N GLY A 19 -0.44 1.36 -15.52
CA GLY A 19 -0.73 2.57 -16.28
C GLY A 19 -1.76 3.47 -15.62
N LEU A 20 -1.95 3.34 -14.30
CA LEU A 20 -2.95 4.12 -13.58
C LEU A 20 -2.35 5.37 -12.96
N LYS A 21 -3.14 6.44 -12.92
CA LYS A 21 -2.75 7.68 -12.26
C LYS A 21 -3.15 7.63 -10.79
N GLN A 22 -2.44 8.40 -9.95
CA GLN A 22 -2.79 8.48 -8.53
C GLN A 22 -4.24 8.86 -8.31
N GLY A 23 -4.74 9.85 -9.06
CA GLY A 23 -6.13 10.27 -8.93
C GLY A 23 -7.13 9.17 -9.21
N GLU A 24 -6.84 8.33 -10.19
CA GLU A 24 -7.71 7.20 -10.51
C GLU A 24 -7.77 6.20 -9.37
N VAL A 25 -6.62 5.82 -8.84
CA VAL A 25 -6.56 4.85 -7.75
C VAL A 25 -7.19 5.43 -6.49
N ALA A 26 -6.86 6.68 -6.15
CA ALA A 26 -7.41 7.33 -4.96
C ALA A 26 -8.94 7.42 -5.05
N ASN A 27 -9.46 7.80 -6.21
CA ASN A 27 -10.89 7.90 -6.40
C ASN A 27 -11.59 6.55 -6.21
N ARG A 28 -11.05 5.50 -6.80
CA ARG A 28 -11.62 4.16 -6.66
C ARG A 28 -11.52 3.62 -5.25
N ALA A 29 -10.44 3.97 -4.55
CA ALA A 29 -10.25 3.55 -3.15
C ALA A 29 -11.04 4.40 -2.16
N GLY A 30 -11.61 5.52 -2.62
CA GLY A 30 -12.38 6.41 -1.76
C GLY A 30 -11.52 7.24 -0.81
N ILE A 31 -10.31 7.60 -1.23
CA ILE A 31 -9.41 8.41 -0.41
C ILE A 31 -8.94 9.64 -1.20
N PRO A 32 -8.52 10.71 -0.50
CA PRO A 32 -7.96 11.88 -1.19
C PRO A 32 -6.66 11.50 -1.91
N GLN A 33 -6.44 12.10 -3.08
CA GLN A 33 -5.21 11.87 -3.83
C GLN A 33 -3.97 12.24 -3.02
N ALA A 34 -4.04 13.34 -2.26
CA ALA A 34 -2.91 13.77 -1.44
C ALA A 34 -2.54 12.71 -0.40
N THR A 35 -3.52 12.00 0.12
CA THR A 35 -3.29 10.91 1.08
C THR A 35 -2.52 9.77 0.40
N LEU A 36 -2.95 9.37 -0.79
CA LEU A 36 -2.26 8.32 -1.55
C LEU A 36 -0.85 8.78 -1.91
N SER A 37 -0.69 10.02 -2.34
CA SER A 37 0.61 10.56 -2.71
C SER A 37 1.60 10.48 -1.55
N ARG A 38 1.18 10.89 -0.36
CA ARG A 38 2.06 10.83 0.81
C ARG A 38 2.40 9.39 1.19
N PHE A 39 1.44 8.49 1.04
CA PHE A 39 1.69 7.08 1.30
C PHE A 39 2.74 6.52 0.34
N GLU A 40 2.60 6.79 -0.95
CA GLU A 40 3.55 6.33 -1.97
C GLU A 40 4.95 6.89 -1.77
N LEU A 41 5.05 8.09 -1.21
CA LEU A 41 6.34 8.74 -0.93
C LEU A 41 6.95 8.32 0.40
N GLY A 42 6.25 7.50 1.17
CA GLY A 42 6.74 7.07 2.47
C GLY A 42 6.68 8.15 3.54
N LYS A 43 5.81 9.15 3.38
CA LYS A 43 5.71 10.29 4.30
C LYS A 43 4.55 10.16 5.28
N THR A 44 3.95 8.99 5.36
CA THR A 44 2.82 8.73 6.23
C THR A 44 3.26 7.81 7.36
N ALA A 45 3.10 8.25 8.60
CA ALA A 45 3.41 7.43 9.76
C ALA A 45 2.38 6.32 9.94
N GLU A 46 1.13 6.62 9.65
CA GLU A 46 0.04 5.65 9.72
C GLU A 46 -0.87 5.86 8.51
N PHE A 47 -1.32 4.77 7.93
CA PHE A 47 -2.21 4.85 6.78
C PHE A 47 -3.62 4.36 7.09
N GLY A 48 -3.74 3.41 7.99
CA GLY A 48 -5.01 2.81 8.34
C GLY A 48 -5.30 1.58 7.48
N SER A 49 -5.79 0.53 8.14
CA SER A 49 -6.02 -0.74 7.45
C SER A 49 -7.10 -0.65 6.39
N ARG A 50 -8.16 0.10 6.64
CA ARG A 50 -9.24 0.25 5.66
C ARG A 50 -8.73 0.87 4.36
N LYS A 51 -7.97 1.97 4.47
CA LYS A 51 -7.42 2.64 3.30
C LYS A 51 -6.44 1.75 2.55
N LEU A 52 -5.58 1.06 3.30
CA LEU A 52 -4.60 0.16 2.72
C LEU A 52 -5.29 -0.94 1.93
N LEU A 53 -6.26 -1.61 2.53
CA LEU A 53 -6.96 -2.71 1.86
C LEU A 53 -7.71 -2.21 0.63
N ALA A 54 -8.31 -1.02 0.69
CA ALA A 54 -9.01 -0.44 -0.45
C ALA A 54 -8.04 -0.16 -1.61
N VAL A 55 -6.89 0.42 -1.32
CA VAL A 55 -5.88 0.70 -2.35
C VAL A 55 -5.36 -0.59 -2.96
N LEU A 56 -5.04 -1.58 -2.13
CA LEU A 56 -4.56 -2.87 -2.62
C LEU A 56 -5.60 -3.54 -3.52
N SER A 57 -6.86 -3.49 -3.12
CA SER A 57 -7.94 -4.07 -3.90
C SER A 57 -8.04 -3.45 -5.30
N VAL A 58 -7.94 -2.12 -5.37
CA VAL A 58 -7.97 -1.42 -6.66
C VAL A 58 -6.85 -1.89 -7.58
N LEU A 59 -5.69 -2.22 -7.01
CA LEU A 59 -4.52 -2.65 -7.77
C LEU A 59 -4.47 -4.16 -8.00
N GLY A 60 -5.46 -4.90 -7.53
CA GLY A 60 -5.45 -6.35 -7.67
C GLY A 60 -4.46 -7.02 -6.74
N LEU A 61 -4.12 -6.37 -5.64
CA LEU A 61 -3.20 -6.91 -4.64
C LEU A 61 -3.97 -7.29 -3.39
N GLU A 62 -3.41 -8.20 -2.63
CA GLU A 62 -3.95 -8.55 -1.33
C GLU A 62 -2.81 -8.85 -0.37
N ILE A 63 -3.12 -8.79 0.92
CA ILE A 63 -2.15 -9.13 1.95
C ILE A 63 -2.06 -10.65 2.05
N ASP A 64 -0.83 -11.14 2.07
CA ASP A 64 -0.56 -12.57 2.24
C ASP A 64 0.40 -12.75 3.41
N TYR A 65 0.38 -13.95 3.98
CA TYR A 65 1.22 -14.28 5.13
C TYR A 65 2.40 -15.12 4.67
N VAL A 66 3.60 -14.62 4.96
CA VAL A 66 4.84 -15.27 4.55
C VAL A 66 5.66 -15.58 5.79
N LEU A 67 6.13 -16.81 5.90
CA LEU A 67 7.05 -17.19 6.97
C LEU A 67 8.39 -16.53 6.73
N THR A 68 8.95 -15.95 7.79
CA THR A 68 10.25 -15.32 7.74
C THR A 68 11.14 -15.96 8.82
N ASN A 69 12.44 -15.70 8.73
CA ASN A 69 13.37 -16.23 9.74
C ASN A 69 13.08 -15.72 11.14
N SER A 70 12.46 -14.56 11.26
CA SER A 70 12.13 -13.99 12.55
C SER A 70 10.84 -14.54 13.14
N ALA A 71 10.11 -15.35 12.39
CA ALA A 71 8.83 -15.87 12.86
C ALA A 71 8.98 -16.75 14.10
N GLY A 72 10.10 -17.45 14.22
CA GLY A 72 10.34 -18.28 15.37
C GLY A 72 10.45 -17.53 16.68
N SER A 73 10.63 -16.22 16.62
CA SER A 73 10.73 -15.41 17.83
C SER A 73 9.39 -15.04 18.42
N LEU A 74 8.33 -15.52 17.86
CA LEU A 74 6.99 -15.23 18.36
C LEU A 74 6.67 -15.91 19.68
N ASP A 75 7.51 -16.77 20.11
CA ASP A 75 7.33 -17.52 21.34
C ASP A 75 7.34 -16.65 22.57
#